data_ceb0e5a0fbc4064979f2caadea2ffd3a
#
_entry.id   ceb0e5a0fbc4064979f2caadea2ffd3a
#
_cell.length_a   1.000
_cell.length_b   1.000
_cell.length_c   1.000
_cell.angle_alpha   90.00
_cell.angle_beta   90.00
_cell.angle_gamma   90.00
#
_symmetry.space_group_name_H-M   'P 1'
#
loop_
_entity.id
_entity.type
_entity.pdbx_description
1 polymer ?
#
loop_
_entity_poly.entity_id
_entity_poly.type
_entity_poly.pdbx_seq_one_letter_code
_entity_poly.pdbx_strand_id
1 'polypeptide(L)'
;VQLNATNVYTLSDFDTLSNKWQANQEMMLYQGYSDANEYVKVGTIRVGIDGTVVIPYATKVAGVDGGRLKLCYNGNPAMTLSQTNNGKVIWAGAVKAGTYALYLETACENANTPVVAAFGAAVISSQNNRTFGGNNVIASASTGAATYQQFKVAKRGVAAIAVYKENSAGNVSSVTYSVQKLSGKTWKTVATGLSGVAKNNYVVTTGLAAGTYRVVATAASGEILYFINANQKASDSYGTSKKKAKEIKRKKSKKQVFLSNESTSKTHWYKIKVKKTGMTYIDITGLGNKSKISVTVTGAARLKNKTISKGFRIYGKAKKGTYYIKIKKGSKGTSGYQVKYTK
;
A
#
# COMPACT_ATOMS: atom_id res chain seq x y z
N VAL A 1 -5.88 -27.22 -11.40
CA VAL A 1 -6.36 -26.43 -10.25
C VAL A 1 -6.96 -25.13 -10.75
N GLN A 2 -8.13 -24.79 -10.27
CA GLN A 2 -8.76 -23.51 -10.54
C GLN A 2 -8.40 -22.54 -9.41
N LEU A 3 -7.77 -21.41 -9.77
CA LEU A 3 -7.48 -20.33 -8.86
C LEU A 3 -8.59 -19.30 -8.90
N ASN A 4 -9.25 -19.11 -7.78
CA ASN A 4 -10.20 -18.03 -7.56
C ASN A 4 -9.51 -16.87 -6.85
N ALA A 5 -10.11 -15.67 -6.92
CA ALA A 5 -9.58 -14.52 -6.20
C ALA A 5 -9.44 -14.80 -4.72
N THR A 6 -8.25 -14.62 -4.22
CA THR A 6 -8.00 -14.60 -2.78
C THR A 6 -7.96 -13.16 -2.29
N ASN A 7 -8.46 -12.95 -1.09
CA ASN A 7 -8.79 -11.61 -0.66
C ASN A 7 -7.59 -10.73 -0.30
N VAL A 8 -6.67 -11.17 0.49
CA VAL A 8 -5.54 -10.35 0.94
C VAL A 8 -4.39 -11.23 1.34
N TYR A 9 -3.22 -11.01 0.72
CA TYR A 9 -1.98 -11.55 1.25
C TYR A 9 -1.18 -10.45 1.92
N THR A 10 -0.73 -10.72 3.12
CA THR A 10 0.29 -9.94 3.81
C THR A 10 1.66 -10.53 3.50
N LEU A 11 2.74 -9.85 3.91
CA LEU A 11 4.08 -10.41 3.81
C LEU A 11 4.19 -11.74 4.57
N SER A 12 3.59 -11.83 5.76
CA SER A 12 3.54 -13.06 6.56
C SER A 12 2.71 -14.17 5.89
N ASP A 13 1.67 -13.82 5.13
CA ASP A 13 0.90 -14.82 4.37
C ASP A 13 1.70 -15.38 3.20
N PHE A 14 2.51 -14.54 2.55
CA PHE A 14 3.41 -14.97 1.50
C PHE A 14 4.46 -15.96 2.04
N ASP A 15 5.07 -15.65 3.18
CA ASP A 15 5.97 -16.57 3.88
C ASP A 15 5.25 -17.84 4.33
N THR A 16 3.99 -17.73 4.79
CA THR A 16 3.16 -18.87 5.20
C THR A 16 2.80 -19.75 4.02
N LEU A 17 2.48 -19.21 2.85
CA LEU A 17 2.25 -20.00 1.63
C LEU A 17 3.50 -20.79 1.24
N SER A 18 4.67 -20.17 1.37
CA SER A 18 5.97 -20.80 1.16
C SER A 18 6.24 -21.92 2.17
N ASN A 19 5.83 -21.73 3.43
CA ASN A 19 6.00 -22.68 4.54
C ASN A 19 4.93 -23.78 4.59
N LYS A 20 3.68 -23.51 4.23
CA LYS A 20 2.58 -24.50 4.13
C LYS A 20 2.96 -25.68 3.24
N TRP A 21 3.74 -25.41 2.22
CA TRP A 21 4.27 -26.45 1.37
C TRP A 21 5.12 -27.45 2.15
N GLN A 22 5.99 -27.01 3.06
CA GLN A 22 6.85 -27.89 3.87
C GLN A 22 6.04 -28.78 4.83
N ALA A 23 4.84 -28.36 5.16
CA ALA A 23 3.92 -29.10 6.03
C ALA A 23 2.96 -30.05 5.28
N ASN A 24 3.12 -30.25 3.97
CA ASN A 24 2.27 -31.10 3.12
C ASN A 24 0.77 -30.75 3.16
N GLN A 25 0.41 -29.51 3.37
CA GLN A 25 -0.97 -29.07 3.43
C GLN A 25 -1.43 -28.45 2.11
N GLU A 26 -2.47 -29.03 1.49
CA GLU A 26 -3.16 -28.52 0.29
C GLU A 26 -2.26 -28.28 -0.92
N MET A 27 -1.23 -29.09 -1.11
CA MET A 27 -0.31 -29.00 -2.21
C MET A 27 -0.58 -30.07 -3.26
N MET A 28 -0.41 -29.72 -4.53
CA MET A 28 -0.39 -30.70 -5.60
C MET A 28 0.99 -31.33 -5.71
N LEU A 29 0.98 -32.63 -5.96
CA LEU A 29 2.21 -33.39 -6.14
C LEU A 29 2.25 -33.96 -7.57
N TYR A 30 3.36 -33.75 -8.24
CA TYR A 30 3.72 -34.44 -9.47
C TYR A 30 4.93 -35.34 -9.22
N GLN A 31 4.86 -36.57 -9.71
CA GLN A 31 5.97 -37.51 -9.75
C GLN A 31 6.06 -38.11 -11.15
N GLY A 32 7.25 -38.16 -11.71
CA GLY A 32 7.47 -38.66 -13.05
C GLY A 32 8.94 -38.72 -13.40
N TYR A 33 9.22 -38.82 -14.68
CA TYR A 33 10.58 -38.85 -15.22
C TYR A 33 10.75 -37.71 -16.23
N SER A 34 11.95 -37.17 -16.34
CA SER A 34 12.30 -36.27 -17.43
C SER A 34 12.45 -37.13 -18.70
N ASP A 35 11.90 -36.62 -19.79
CA ASP A 35 12.42 -36.98 -21.11
C ASP A 35 13.71 -36.18 -21.36
N ALA A 36 14.42 -36.43 -22.46
CA ALA A 36 15.67 -35.71 -22.78
C ALA A 36 15.48 -34.21 -23.04
N ASN A 37 14.31 -33.64 -22.66
CA ASN A 37 14.00 -32.25 -22.80
C ASN A 37 14.27 -31.49 -21.48
N GLU A 38 14.65 -30.24 -21.61
CA GLU A 38 14.87 -29.34 -20.48
C GLU A 38 13.63 -29.07 -19.63
N TYR A 39 12.44 -29.43 -20.12
CA TYR A 39 11.17 -29.08 -19.52
C TYR A 39 10.22 -30.27 -19.37
N VAL A 40 9.70 -30.45 -18.17
CA VAL A 40 8.67 -31.44 -17.88
C VAL A 40 7.37 -30.75 -17.48
N LYS A 41 6.27 -31.04 -18.17
CA LYS A 41 4.96 -30.51 -17.78
C LYS A 41 4.47 -31.18 -16.51
N VAL A 42 4.38 -30.42 -15.42
CA VAL A 42 3.98 -30.93 -14.09
C VAL A 42 2.53 -30.63 -13.73
N GLY A 43 1.87 -29.73 -14.46
CA GLY A 43 0.48 -29.41 -14.18
C GLY A 43 -0.10 -28.33 -15.07
N THR A 44 -1.39 -28.04 -14.79
CA THR A 44 -2.15 -26.97 -15.43
C THR A 44 -2.87 -26.16 -14.37
N ILE A 45 -2.81 -24.84 -14.48
CA ILE A 45 -3.47 -23.90 -13.59
C ILE A 45 -4.52 -23.12 -14.36
N ARG A 46 -5.74 -23.09 -13.85
CA ARG A 46 -6.80 -22.23 -14.35
C ARG A 46 -6.93 -21.00 -13.47
N VAL A 47 -6.60 -19.84 -14.02
CA VAL A 47 -6.74 -18.54 -13.38
C VAL A 47 -8.15 -18.01 -13.63
N GLY A 48 -8.95 -17.87 -12.60
CA GLY A 48 -10.36 -17.47 -12.72
C GLY A 48 -10.58 -15.96 -12.88
N ILE A 49 -9.58 -15.14 -12.52
CA ILE A 49 -9.67 -13.68 -12.60
C ILE A 49 -8.29 -13.08 -12.94
N ASP A 50 -8.32 -11.88 -13.50
CA ASP A 50 -7.10 -11.10 -13.72
C ASP A 50 -6.40 -10.75 -12.39
N GLY A 51 -5.09 -10.93 -12.31
CA GLY A 51 -4.33 -10.62 -11.10
C GLY A 51 -2.88 -11.06 -11.12
N THR A 52 -2.28 -11.11 -9.94
CA THR A 52 -0.95 -11.66 -9.69
C THR A 52 -1.09 -13.10 -9.22
N VAL A 53 -0.49 -14.03 -9.94
CA VAL A 53 -0.41 -15.44 -9.54
C VAL A 53 0.85 -15.65 -8.70
N VAL A 54 0.71 -16.38 -7.57
CA VAL A 54 1.81 -16.72 -6.67
C VAL A 54 1.78 -18.22 -6.43
N ILE A 55 2.90 -18.91 -6.66
CA ILE A 55 3.02 -20.36 -6.58
C ILE A 55 4.22 -20.70 -5.71
N PRO A 56 4.02 -21.05 -4.41
CA PRO A 56 5.04 -21.69 -3.62
C PRO A 56 5.26 -23.12 -4.12
N TYR A 57 6.53 -23.54 -4.20
CA TYR A 57 6.88 -24.85 -4.71
C TYR A 57 8.16 -25.41 -4.10
N ALA A 58 8.34 -26.73 -4.24
CA ALA A 58 9.65 -27.35 -4.17
C ALA A 58 9.74 -28.49 -5.19
N THR A 59 10.95 -28.71 -5.64
CA THR A 59 11.23 -29.63 -6.71
C THR A 59 12.46 -30.47 -6.37
N LYS A 60 12.44 -31.73 -6.81
CA LYS A 60 13.59 -32.62 -6.77
C LYS A 60 13.85 -33.19 -8.15
N VAL A 61 15.12 -33.24 -8.51
CA VAL A 61 15.63 -33.86 -9.73
C VAL A 61 16.63 -34.87 -9.31
N ALA A 62 16.49 -36.13 -9.73
CA ALA A 62 17.33 -37.24 -9.28
C ALA A 62 17.43 -37.40 -7.74
N GLY A 63 16.32 -37.09 -7.03
CA GLY A 63 16.25 -37.13 -5.57
C GLY A 63 16.87 -35.95 -4.83
N VAL A 64 17.51 -35.02 -5.52
CA VAL A 64 18.15 -33.82 -4.94
C VAL A 64 17.28 -32.58 -5.18
N ASP A 65 17.27 -31.65 -4.23
CA ASP A 65 16.58 -30.37 -4.40
C ASP A 65 17.13 -29.64 -5.64
N GLY A 66 16.27 -29.33 -6.60
CA GLY A 66 16.71 -28.72 -7.85
C GLY A 66 15.58 -28.53 -8.86
N GLY A 67 15.91 -27.88 -9.96
CA GLY A 67 14.96 -27.49 -10.99
C GLY A 67 14.21 -26.20 -10.66
N ARG A 68 13.62 -25.58 -11.68
CA ARG A 68 12.83 -24.35 -11.57
C ARG A 68 11.44 -24.59 -12.09
N LEU A 69 10.43 -24.20 -11.31
CA LEU A 69 9.05 -24.22 -11.77
C LEU A 69 8.75 -22.95 -12.57
N LYS A 70 8.08 -23.09 -13.72
CA LYS A 70 7.72 -21.99 -14.61
C LYS A 70 6.24 -22.04 -14.92
N LEU A 71 5.57 -20.89 -14.85
CA LEU A 71 4.21 -20.69 -15.36
C LEU A 71 4.28 -20.19 -16.80
N CYS A 72 3.72 -20.95 -17.73
CA CYS A 72 3.88 -20.72 -19.15
C CYS A 72 2.54 -20.41 -19.83
N TYR A 73 2.56 -19.49 -20.77
CA TYR A 73 1.42 -19.13 -21.60
C TYR A 73 1.21 -20.15 -22.72
N ASN A 74 -0.04 -20.53 -22.97
CA ASN A 74 -0.42 -21.48 -24.04
C ASN A 74 0.37 -22.79 -24.07
N GLY A 75 0.88 -23.24 -22.92
CA GLY A 75 1.67 -24.46 -22.84
C GLY A 75 3.07 -24.41 -23.48
N ASN A 76 3.57 -23.25 -23.79
CA ASN A 76 4.88 -23.04 -24.38
C ASN A 76 5.91 -22.62 -23.30
N PRO A 77 6.89 -23.46 -22.94
CA PRO A 77 7.91 -23.13 -21.94
C PRO A 77 8.78 -21.91 -22.32
N ALA A 78 8.96 -21.62 -23.60
CA ALA A 78 9.67 -20.44 -24.07
C ALA A 78 8.92 -19.13 -23.77
N MET A 79 7.61 -19.18 -23.54
CA MET A 79 6.75 -18.04 -23.18
C MET A 79 6.48 -18.01 -21.67
N THR A 80 7.52 -18.02 -20.87
CA THR A 80 7.43 -18.00 -19.41
C THR A 80 6.90 -16.67 -18.90
N LEU A 81 5.88 -16.72 -18.05
CA LEU A 81 5.28 -15.56 -17.40
C LEU A 81 5.78 -15.35 -15.97
N SER A 82 6.50 -16.33 -15.41
CA SER A 82 6.82 -16.37 -14.00
C SER A 82 8.28 -16.02 -13.70
N GLN A 83 8.46 -15.47 -12.50
CA GLN A 83 9.75 -15.15 -11.91
C GLN A 83 9.90 -15.89 -10.59
N THR A 84 11.12 -16.32 -10.28
CA THR A 84 11.41 -17.05 -9.06
C THR A 84 11.90 -16.12 -7.96
N ASN A 85 11.34 -16.23 -6.77
CA ASN A 85 11.83 -15.59 -5.58
C ASN A 85 12.52 -16.65 -4.69
N ASN A 86 13.83 -16.53 -4.50
CA ASN A 86 14.65 -17.41 -3.67
C ASN A 86 14.55 -18.92 -4.00
N GLY A 87 14.18 -19.28 -5.21
CA GLY A 87 14.08 -20.68 -5.66
C GLY A 87 12.91 -21.48 -5.05
N LYS A 88 12.01 -20.86 -4.29
CA LYS A 88 10.91 -21.54 -3.60
C LYS A 88 9.52 -21.02 -3.96
N VAL A 89 9.44 -19.85 -4.55
CA VAL A 89 8.19 -19.21 -4.94
C VAL A 89 8.35 -18.61 -6.31
N ILE A 90 7.44 -18.92 -7.22
CA ILE A 90 7.31 -18.19 -8.47
C ILE A 90 6.08 -17.28 -8.41
N TRP A 91 6.14 -16.22 -9.16
CA TRP A 91 5.04 -15.27 -9.30
C TRP A 91 4.98 -14.74 -10.71
N ALA A 92 3.77 -14.39 -11.16
CA ALA A 92 3.54 -13.75 -12.44
C ALA A 92 2.58 -12.58 -12.26
N GLY A 93 2.97 -11.42 -12.72
CA GLY A 93 2.16 -10.20 -12.65
C GLY A 93 1.26 -10.04 -13.85
N ALA A 94 0.16 -9.30 -13.68
CA ALA A 94 -0.78 -8.95 -14.75
C ALA A 94 -1.28 -10.17 -15.58
N VAL A 95 -1.44 -11.31 -14.91
CA VAL A 95 -1.94 -12.54 -15.53
C VAL A 95 -3.43 -12.38 -15.80
N LYS A 96 -3.84 -12.67 -17.02
CA LYS A 96 -5.24 -12.67 -17.43
C LYS A 96 -5.94 -13.95 -16.97
N ALA A 97 -7.26 -13.88 -16.79
CA ALA A 97 -8.05 -15.10 -16.62
C ALA A 97 -7.82 -16.03 -17.81
N GLY A 98 -7.59 -17.31 -17.52
CA GLY A 98 -7.24 -18.28 -18.54
C GLY A 98 -6.59 -19.54 -18.00
N THR A 99 -6.17 -20.41 -18.89
CA THR A 99 -5.49 -21.67 -18.54
C THR A 99 -4.01 -21.59 -18.87
N TYR A 100 -3.19 -21.99 -17.93
CA TYR A 100 -1.72 -21.90 -18.00
C TYR A 100 -1.11 -23.23 -17.65
N ALA A 101 0.02 -23.58 -18.28
CA ALA A 101 0.76 -24.76 -17.97
C ALA A 101 1.91 -24.47 -16.99
N LEU A 102 2.16 -25.42 -16.09
CA LEU A 102 3.33 -25.43 -15.22
C LEU A 102 4.36 -26.43 -15.77
N TYR A 103 5.57 -25.94 -15.95
CA TYR A 103 6.71 -26.74 -16.36
C TYR A 103 7.79 -26.71 -15.29
N LEU A 104 8.44 -27.86 -15.09
CA LEU A 104 9.67 -27.97 -14.34
C LEU A 104 10.83 -27.92 -15.33
N GLU A 105 11.71 -26.94 -15.18
CA GLU A 105 12.99 -26.84 -15.87
C GLU A 105 14.01 -27.68 -15.10
N THR A 106 14.48 -28.76 -15.69
CA THR A 106 15.28 -29.77 -14.98
C THR A 106 16.78 -29.68 -15.26
N ALA A 107 17.16 -29.05 -16.35
CA ALA A 107 18.55 -29.08 -16.86
C ALA A 107 19.12 -30.53 -16.93
N CYS A 108 18.27 -31.52 -17.21
CA CYS A 108 18.71 -32.93 -17.31
C CYS A 108 19.16 -33.26 -18.73
N GLU A 109 20.37 -33.73 -18.85
CA GLU A 109 20.93 -34.24 -20.11
C GLU A 109 20.45 -35.67 -20.43
N ASN A 110 19.98 -36.41 -19.42
CA ASN A 110 19.58 -37.82 -19.57
C ASN A 110 18.04 -37.98 -19.43
N ALA A 111 17.46 -38.70 -20.36
CA ALA A 111 16.10 -39.20 -20.26
C ALA A 111 15.93 -40.14 -19.04
N ASN A 112 14.70 -40.25 -18.51
CA ASN A 112 14.35 -41.08 -17.37
C ASN A 112 14.99 -40.67 -16.03
N THR A 113 15.38 -39.41 -15.86
CA THR A 113 15.74 -38.89 -14.54
C THR A 113 14.48 -38.68 -13.68
N PRO A 114 14.40 -39.24 -12.47
CA PRO A 114 13.22 -39.03 -11.60
C PRO A 114 13.07 -37.58 -11.23
N VAL A 115 11.84 -37.07 -11.36
CA VAL A 115 11.51 -35.69 -11.02
C VAL A 115 10.27 -35.65 -10.12
N VAL A 116 10.29 -34.75 -9.15
CA VAL A 116 9.19 -34.49 -8.23
C VAL A 116 8.96 -33.00 -8.16
N ALA A 117 7.71 -32.59 -8.28
CA ALA A 117 7.30 -31.20 -8.03
C ALA A 117 6.09 -31.16 -7.10
N ALA A 118 6.22 -30.43 -6.01
CA ALA A 118 5.09 -30.13 -5.14
C ALA A 118 4.84 -28.61 -5.16
N PHE A 119 3.61 -28.19 -5.35
CA PHE A 119 3.28 -26.79 -5.51
C PHE A 119 1.87 -26.46 -5.01
N GLY A 120 1.71 -25.26 -4.46
CA GLY A 120 0.43 -24.60 -4.23
C GLY A 120 0.23 -23.47 -5.22
N ALA A 121 -0.93 -22.86 -5.19
CA ALA A 121 -1.17 -21.70 -6.03
C ALA A 121 -2.22 -20.75 -5.46
N ALA A 122 -2.03 -19.47 -5.68
CA ALA A 122 -2.97 -18.43 -5.30
C ALA A 122 -3.00 -17.34 -6.36
N VAL A 123 -4.14 -16.66 -6.49
CA VAL A 123 -4.25 -15.45 -7.31
C VAL A 123 -4.68 -14.27 -6.45
N ILE A 124 -3.99 -13.14 -6.61
CA ILE A 124 -4.30 -11.88 -5.96
C ILE A 124 -4.92 -10.96 -7.01
N SER A 125 -6.22 -10.68 -6.84
CA SER A 125 -6.90 -9.76 -7.75
C SER A 125 -6.35 -8.36 -7.66
N SER A 126 -6.08 -7.75 -8.80
CA SER A 126 -5.74 -6.33 -8.89
C SER A 126 -6.91 -5.39 -8.55
N GLN A 127 -8.13 -5.90 -8.52
CA GLN A 127 -9.36 -5.10 -8.36
C GLN A 127 -10.03 -5.25 -6.98
N ASN A 128 -9.42 -5.90 -6.02
CA ASN A 128 -10.03 -6.08 -4.70
C ASN A 128 -10.22 -4.77 -3.97
N ASN A 129 -11.50 -4.47 -3.62
CA ASN A 129 -11.84 -3.37 -2.73
C ASN A 129 -11.59 -3.77 -1.29
N ARG A 130 -10.65 -3.10 -0.65
CA ARG A 130 -10.28 -3.33 0.75
C ARG A 130 -10.62 -2.13 1.61
N THR A 131 -10.90 -2.38 2.88
CA THR A 131 -10.92 -1.31 3.86
C THR A 131 -9.48 -0.84 4.10
N PHE A 132 -9.28 0.47 4.13
CA PHE A 132 -7.99 1.05 4.45
C PHE A 132 -7.58 0.65 5.88
N GLY A 133 -6.54 -0.12 6.01
CA GLY A 133 -6.04 -0.63 7.30
C GLY A 133 -4.65 -1.24 7.14
N GLY A 134 -3.89 -1.38 8.20
CA GLY A 134 -2.46 -1.66 8.25
C GLY A 134 -1.94 -2.98 7.63
N ASN A 135 -2.67 -3.61 6.73
CA ASN A 135 -2.27 -4.88 6.13
C ASN A 135 -1.38 -4.67 4.91
N ASN A 136 -0.32 -5.45 4.83
CA ASN A 136 0.52 -5.55 3.64
C ASN A 136 -0.22 -6.31 2.55
N VAL A 137 -0.07 -5.87 1.33
CA VAL A 137 -0.70 -6.46 0.15
C VAL A 137 0.36 -6.73 -0.88
N ILE A 138 0.36 -7.92 -1.44
CA ILE A 138 1.24 -8.29 -2.55
C ILE A 138 0.60 -7.80 -3.85
N ALA A 139 1.39 -7.16 -4.68
CA ALA A 139 1.04 -6.78 -6.03
C ALA A 139 2.27 -6.85 -6.93
N SER A 140 2.07 -6.80 -8.23
CA SER A 140 3.17 -6.77 -9.19
C SER A 140 2.99 -5.65 -10.19
N ALA A 141 4.09 -5.22 -10.79
CA ALA A 141 4.10 -4.33 -11.93
C ALA A 141 5.02 -4.90 -13.00
N SER A 142 4.58 -4.84 -14.24
CA SER A 142 5.36 -5.27 -15.40
C SER A 142 5.44 -4.18 -16.46
N THR A 143 6.38 -4.33 -17.39
CA THR A 143 6.56 -3.39 -18.49
C THR A 143 5.30 -3.31 -19.35
N GLY A 144 4.83 -2.10 -19.62
CA GLY A 144 3.67 -1.84 -20.45
C GLY A 144 2.31 -2.19 -19.83
N ALA A 145 2.29 -2.77 -18.63
CA ALA A 145 1.06 -3.08 -17.90
C ALA A 145 1.06 -2.37 -16.54
N ALA A 146 0.07 -1.50 -16.32
CA ALA A 146 -0.18 -0.93 -15.00
C ALA A 146 -0.98 -1.92 -14.17
N THR A 147 -0.43 -2.32 -13.03
CA THR A 147 -1.17 -3.08 -12.03
C THR A 147 -1.66 -2.15 -10.93
N TYR A 148 -2.76 -2.51 -10.27
CA TYR A 148 -3.32 -1.67 -9.23
C TYR A 148 -3.99 -2.48 -8.13
N GLN A 149 -3.97 -1.93 -6.92
CA GLN A 149 -4.73 -2.43 -5.77
C GLN A 149 -5.74 -1.39 -5.33
N GLN A 150 -7.02 -1.79 -5.28
CA GLN A 150 -8.11 -0.93 -4.82
C GLN A 150 -8.28 -1.02 -3.30
N PHE A 151 -8.66 0.10 -2.69
CA PHE A 151 -9.01 0.16 -1.29
C PHE A 151 -10.09 1.22 -1.03
N LYS A 152 -10.86 1.05 0.04
CA LYS A 152 -11.87 2.00 0.50
C LYS A 152 -11.35 2.84 1.65
N VAL A 153 -11.57 4.14 1.55
CA VAL A 153 -11.38 5.11 2.64
C VAL A 153 -12.77 5.45 3.18
N ALA A 154 -13.07 5.01 4.41
CA ALA A 154 -14.38 5.22 5.02
C ALA A 154 -14.59 6.67 5.48
N LYS A 155 -13.55 7.33 5.98
CA LYS A 155 -13.59 8.69 6.52
C LYS A 155 -12.42 9.52 6.01
N ARG A 156 -12.64 10.83 5.85
CA ARG A 156 -11.56 11.77 5.57
C ARG A 156 -10.43 11.65 6.60
N GLY A 157 -9.18 11.74 6.17
CA GLY A 157 -8.03 11.68 7.07
C GLY A 157 -6.70 11.80 6.37
N VAL A 158 -5.63 11.73 7.16
CA VAL A 158 -4.26 11.61 6.67
C VAL A 158 -3.95 10.15 6.42
N ALA A 159 -3.56 9.83 5.21
CA ALA A 159 -3.14 8.50 4.80
C ALA A 159 -1.61 8.45 4.62
N ALA A 160 -0.99 7.39 5.11
CA ALA A 160 0.37 7.01 4.77
C ALA A 160 0.30 5.67 4.02
N ILE A 161 0.80 5.68 2.79
CA ILE A 161 0.85 4.51 1.92
C ILE A 161 2.32 4.20 1.67
N ALA A 162 2.77 3.08 2.21
CA ALA A 162 4.11 2.59 2.01
C ALA A 162 4.09 1.48 0.96
N VAL A 163 5.04 1.52 0.05
CA VAL A 163 5.26 0.49 -0.97
C VAL A 163 6.66 -0.04 -0.77
N TYR A 164 6.79 -1.35 -0.63
CA TYR A 164 8.04 -2.04 -0.41
C TYR A 164 8.32 -2.94 -1.60
N LYS A 165 9.49 -2.79 -2.21
CA LYS A 165 9.96 -3.72 -3.22
C LYS A 165 10.38 -5.03 -2.54
N GLU A 166 9.84 -6.16 -2.99
CA GLU A 166 10.23 -7.48 -2.52
C GLU A 166 11.26 -8.09 -3.48
N ASN A 167 10.91 -8.19 -4.74
CA ASN A 167 11.77 -8.79 -5.74
C ASN A 167 11.61 -8.08 -7.09
N SER A 168 12.57 -8.25 -7.96
CA SER A 168 12.54 -7.74 -9.33
C SER A 168 13.18 -8.72 -10.26
N ALA A 169 12.69 -8.80 -11.49
CA ALA A 169 13.23 -9.60 -12.57
C ALA A 169 13.51 -8.71 -13.78
N GLY A 170 14.56 -9.07 -14.50
CA GLY A 170 15.08 -8.27 -15.60
C GLY A 170 15.71 -6.95 -15.12
N ASN A 171 16.03 -6.08 -16.07
CA ASN A 171 16.60 -4.76 -15.78
C ASN A 171 15.50 -3.78 -15.44
N VAL A 172 14.99 -3.81 -14.23
CA VAL A 172 13.99 -2.83 -13.76
C VAL A 172 14.69 -1.50 -13.53
N SER A 173 14.52 -0.56 -14.46
CA SER A 173 15.15 0.76 -14.38
C SER A 173 14.40 1.70 -13.43
N SER A 174 13.08 1.67 -13.44
CA SER A 174 12.25 2.52 -12.57
C SER A 174 10.84 1.96 -12.40
N VAL A 175 10.24 2.25 -11.25
CA VAL A 175 8.82 2.00 -11.00
C VAL A 175 8.17 3.29 -10.54
N THR A 176 7.05 3.63 -11.14
CA THR A 176 6.24 4.78 -10.77
C THR A 176 5.01 4.31 -10.01
N TYR A 177 4.77 4.95 -8.87
CA TYR A 177 3.59 4.71 -8.06
C TYR A 177 2.70 5.94 -8.03
N SER A 178 1.40 5.74 -8.15
CA SER A 178 0.42 6.81 -7.97
C SER A 178 -0.78 6.33 -7.16
N VAL A 179 -1.38 7.26 -6.43
CA VAL A 179 -2.66 7.04 -5.76
C VAL A 179 -3.73 7.76 -6.57
N GLN A 180 -4.74 7.02 -6.98
CA GLN A 180 -5.86 7.53 -7.76
C GLN A 180 -7.16 7.38 -6.99
N LYS A 181 -8.07 8.32 -7.18
CA LYS A 181 -9.43 8.31 -6.63
C LYS A 181 -10.44 8.06 -7.74
N LEU A 182 -11.41 7.20 -7.49
CA LEU A 182 -12.55 7.01 -8.38
C LEU A 182 -13.50 8.22 -8.27
N SER A 183 -13.78 8.86 -9.40
CA SER A 183 -14.71 9.99 -9.52
C SER A 183 -15.69 9.69 -10.65
N GLY A 184 -16.90 9.29 -10.30
CA GLY A 184 -17.83 8.70 -11.27
C GLY A 184 -17.26 7.40 -11.84
N LYS A 185 -17.05 7.34 -13.16
CA LYS A 185 -16.43 6.20 -13.85
C LYS A 185 -14.93 6.39 -14.15
N THR A 186 -14.33 7.51 -13.74
CA THR A 186 -12.94 7.86 -14.08
C THR A 186 -12.04 7.85 -12.86
N TRP A 187 -10.78 7.48 -13.08
CA TRP A 187 -9.73 7.52 -12.05
C TRP A 187 -8.91 8.79 -12.18
N LYS A 188 -8.82 9.55 -11.08
CA LYS A 188 -8.04 10.81 -11.01
C LYS A 188 -6.89 10.66 -10.04
N THR A 189 -5.68 10.98 -10.48
CA THR A 189 -4.49 10.97 -9.61
C THR A 189 -4.62 12.04 -8.52
N VAL A 190 -4.46 11.64 -7.27
CA VAL A 190 -4.52 12.52 -6.09
C VAL A 190 -3.18 12.62 -5.37
N ALA A 191 -2.28 11.68 -5.60
CA ALA A 191 -0.91 11.72 -5.10
C ALA A 191 -0.01 10.89 -6.02
N THR A 192 1.23 11.33 -6.18
CA THR A 192 2.29 10.59 -6.87
C THR A 192 3.34 10.18 -5.87
N GLY A 193 3.77 8.98 -5.98
CA GLY A 193 4.96 8.47 -5.33
C GLY A 193 6.18 8.68 -6.20
N LEU A 194 7.37 8.55 -5.66
CA LEU A 194 8.61 8.63 -6.37
C LEU A 194 8.76 7.52 -7.39
N SER A 195 9.62 7.68 -8.30
CA SER A 195 10.14 6.64 -9.17
C SER A 195 11.53 6.24 -8.70
N GLY A 196 11.86 4.97 -8.82
CA GLY A 196 13.24 4.50 -8.61
C GLY A 196 13.33 3.08 -8.09
N VAL A 197 14.18 2.30 -8.70
CA VAL A 197 14.44 0.90 -8.33
C VAL A 197 15.36 0.81 -7.11
N ALA A 198 16.17 1.86 -6.87
CA ALA A 198 17.20 1.85 -5.83
C ALA A 198 16.67 2.00 -4.41
N LYS A 199 15.39 2.35 -4.24
CA LYS A 199 14.78 2.53 -2.91
C LYS A 199 13.76 1.42 -2.65
N ASN A 200 14.07 0.58 -1.70
CA ASN A 200 13.20 -0.54 -1.32
C ASN A 200 11.91 -0.08 -0.63
N ASN A 201 11.85 1.15 -0.11
CA ASN A 201 10.73 1.66 0.67
C ASN A 201 10.24 2.99 0.16
N TYR A 202 8.93 3.08 -0.01
CA TYR A 202 8.28 4.22 -0.58
C TYR A 202 7.10 4.64 0.27
N VAL A 203 7.12 5.82 0.85
CA VAL A 203 6.00 6.33 1.66
C VAL A 203 5.42 7.59 1.02
N VAL A 204 4.17 7.51 0.62
CA VAL A 204 3.37 8.67 0.22
C VAL A 204 2.46 9.05 1.37
N THR A 205 2.65 10.23 1.93
CA THR A 205 1.71 10.80 2.91
C THR A 205 0.84 11.83 2.24
N THR A 206 -0.47 11.64 2.31
CA THR A 206 -1.45 12.52 1.66
C THR A 206 -2.76 12.59 2.42
N GLY A 207 -3.54 13.66 2.19
CA GLY A 207 -4.92 13.74 2.68
C GLY A 207 -5.88 13.07 1.72
N LEU A 208 -6.70 12.18 2.23
CA LEU A 208 -7.75 11.51 1.46
C LEU A 208 -9.14 11.82 2.03
N ALA A 209 -10.10 12.09 1.15
CA ALA A 209 -11.53 12.11 1.49
C ALA A 209 -12.07 10.68 1.56
N ALA A 210 -13.30 10.49 2.04
CA ALA A 210 -13.98 9.22 1.88
C ALA A 210 -14.15 8.88 0.38
N GLY A 211 -14.06 7.60 0.02
CA GLY A 211 -14.20 7.15 -1.35
C GLY A 211 -13.39 5.88 -1.66
N THR A 212 -13.45 5.49 -2.93
CA THR A 212 -12.69 4.37 -3.48
C THR A 212 -11.42 4.89 -4.12
N TYR A 213 -10.33 4.24 -3.84
CA TYR A 213 -8.98 4.58 -4.30
C TYR A 213 -8.27 3.36 -4.85
N ARG A 214 -7.21 3.59 -5.61
CA ARG A 214 -6.25 2.55 -5.98
C ARG A 214 -4.82 3.06 -5.91
N VAL A 215 -3.89 2.18 -5.59
CA VAL A 215 -2.47 2.38 -5.85
C VAL A 215 -2.17 1.75 -7.19
N VAL A 216 -1.61 2.53 -8.09
CA VAL A 216 -1.19 2.08 -9.42
C VAL A 216 0.32 2.04 -9.45
N ALA A 217 0.88 0.92 -9.89
CA ALA A 217 2.31 0.76 -10.12
C ALA A 217 2.55 0.46 -11.61
N THR A 218 3.56 1.10 -12.17
CA THR A 218 4.00 0.89 -13.55
C THR A 218 5.51 0.75 -13.57
N ALA A 219 6.03 -0.34 -14.11
CA ALA A 219 7.44 -0.53 -14.35
C ALA A 219 7.82 -0.02 -15.75
N ALA A 220 8.95 0.68 -15.87
CA ALA A 220 9.46 1.13 -17.17
C ALA A 220 10.07 -0.03 -17.96
N SER A 221 10.66 -1.01 -17.27
CA SER A 221 11.21 -2.24 -17.84
C SER A 221 11.23 -3.35 -16.79
N GLY A 222 11.21 -4.60 -17.21
CA GLY A 222 11.21 -5.76 -16.33
C GLY A 222 9.94 -5.90 -15.50
N GLU A 223 10.03 -6.68 -14.45
CA GLU A 223 8.94 -6.95 -13.52
C GLU A 223 9.37 -6.71 -12.08
N ILE A 224 8.43 -6.33 -11.24
CA ILE A 224 8.67 -6.10 -9.82
C ILE A 224 7.51 -6.63 -8.98
N LEU A 225 7.84 -7.38 -7.96
CA LEU A 225 6.93 -7.75 -6.88
C LEU A 225 7.07 -6.74 -5.75
N TYR A 226 5.96 -6.25 -5.25
CA TYR A 226 5.96 -5.27 -4.17
C TYR A 226 4.81 -5.51 -3.18
N PHE A 227 5.01 -5.02 -1.96
CA PHE A 227 3.99 -5.00 -0.91
C PHE A 227 3.49 -3.58 -0.68
N ILE A 228 2.22 -3.45 -0.37
CA ILE A 228 1.60 -2.19 0.00
C ILE A 228 1.16 -2.27 1.46
N ASN A 229 1.61 -1.32 2.26
CA ASN A 229 1.09 -1.06 3.59
C ASN A 229 0.39 0.29 3.60
N ALA A 230 -0.84 0.33 4.07
CA ALA A 230 -1.62 1.55 4.10
C ALA A 230 -2.22 1.79 5.47
N ASN A 231 -1.96 2.97 6.03
CA ASN A 231 -2.49 3.41 7.30
C ASN A 231 -3.17 4.76 7.17
N GLN A 232 -4.26 4.95 7.90
CA GLN A 232 -4.97 6.22 7.93
C GLN A 232 -5.25 6.68 9.36
N LYS A 233 -4.98 7.97 9.60
CA LYS A 233 -5.47 8.69 10.78
C LYS A 233 -6.71 9.46 10.38
N ALA A 234 -7.89 8.96 10.77
CA ALA A 234 -9.15 9.63 10.51
C ALA A 234 -9.19 11.02 11.15
N SER A 235 -9.84 11.96 10.45
CA SER A 235 -10.01 13.31 10.92
C SER A 235 -11.17 13.43 11.90
N ASP A 236 -11.00 14.31 12.88
CA ASP A 236 -12.05 14.76 13.78
C ASP A 236 -12.94 15.81 13.11
N SER A 237 -14.07 16.15 13.75
CA SER A 237 -14.91 17.24 13.31
C SER A 237 -14.25 18.61 13.52
N TYR A 238 -14.51 19.54 12.61
CA TYR A 238 -14.09 20.95 12.71
C TYR A 238 -15.27 21.90 12.44
N GLY A 239 -15.12 23.15 12.85
CA GLY A 239 -16.08 24.20 12.51
C GLY A 239 -15.73 24.87 11.18
N THR A 240 -16.73 25.25 10.40
CA THR A 240 -16.54 25.98 9.13
C THR A 240 -16.49 27.50 9.33
N SER A 241 -16.86 27.98 10.52
CA SER A 241 -16.84 29.40 10.92
C SER A 241 -16.58 29.53 12.42
N LYS A 242 -16.32 30.75 12.88
CA LYS A 242 -16.18 31.08 14.32
C LYS A 242 -17.37 30.63 15.13
N LYS A 243 -18.62 30.90 14.64
CA LYS A 243 -19.87 30.46 15.31
C LYS A 243 -19.98 28.95 15.43
N LYS A 244 -19.53 28.22 14.41
CA LYS A 244 -19.55 26.73 14.34
C LYS A 244 -18.28 26.07 14.88
N ALA A 245 -17.39 26.81 15.55
CA ALA A 245 -16.12 26.31 16.07
C ALA A 245 -16.32 25.09 16.99
N LYS A 246 -15.57 24.02 16.75
CA LYS A 246 -15.62 22.80 17.56
C LYS A 246 -14.75 22.93 18.80
N GLU A 247 -15.29 22.55 19.93
CA GLU A 247 -14.56 22.64 21.20
C GLU A 247 -13.46 21.58 21.30
N ILE A 248 -12.30 22.00 21.77
CA ILE A 248 -11.22 21.13 22.22
C ILE A 248 -11.19 21.21 23.74
N LYS A 249 -11.58 20.13 24.40
CA LYS A 249 -11.52 20.04 25.85
C LYS A 249 -10.08 20.01 26.34
N ARG A 250 -9.83 20.44 27.56
CA ARG A 250 -8.50 20.40 28.21
C ARG A 250 -7.91 18.98 28.14
N LYS A 251 -6.61 18.86 27.86
CA LYS A 251 -5.87 17.59 27.64
C LYS A 251 -6.34 16.75 26.45
N LYS A 252 -7.22 17.25 25.61
CA LYS A 252 -7.69 16.59 24.38
C LYS A 252 -7.10 17.25 23.14
N SER A 253 -7.18 16.54 22.03
CA SER A 253 -6.71 17.01 20.73
C SER A 253 -7.77 16.78 19.65
N LYS A 254 -7.61 17.49 18.53
CA LYS A 254 -8.33 17.27 17.28
C LYS A 254 -7.35 17.10 16.13
N LYS A 255 -7.54 16.07 15.32
CA LYS A 255 -6.77 15.79 14.12
C LYS A 255 -7.55 16.20 12.89
N GLN A 256 -6.91 16.82 11.92
CA GLN A 256 -7.56 17.21 10.69
C GLN A 256 -6.58 17.27 9.53
N VAL A 257 -7.10 17.32 8.31
CA VAL A 257 -6.31 17.47 7.09
C VAL A 257 -6.97 18.44 6.13
N PHE A 258 -6.19 19.24 5.44
CA PHE A 258 -6.60 19.94 4.22
C PHE A 258 -6.28 19.04 3.01
N LEU A 259 -7.27 18.86 2.15
CA LEU A 259 -7.11 18.07 0.92
C LEU A 259 -6.45 18.91 -0.18
N SER A 260 -5.81 18.26 -1.14
CA SER A 260 -5.11 18.94 -2.24
C SER A 260 -6.02 19.83 -3.07
N ASN A 261 -7.25 19.41 -3.31
CA ASN A 261 -8.26 20.13 -4.10
C ASN A 261 -9.02 21.23 -3.33
N GLU A 262 -8.77 21.38 -2.03
CA GLU A 262 -9.41 22.45 -1.25
C GLU A 262 -8.69 23.78 -1.49
N SER A 263 -9.47 24.86 -1.53
CA SER A 263 -8.95 26.23 -1.65
C SER A 263 -7.94 26.58 -0.56
N THR A 264 -6.92 27.36 -0.89
CA THR A 264 -5.96 27.93 0.07
C THR A 264 -6.61 28.89 1.08
N SER A 265 -7.84 29.35 0.80
CA SER A 265 -8.64 30.14 1.73
C SER A 265 -9.45 29.27 2.73
N LYS A 266 -9.47 27.96 2.54
CA LYS A 266 -10.19 27.02 3.44
C LYS A 266 -9.73 27.17 4.88
N THR A 267 -10.68 27.19 5.81
CA THR A 267 -10.41 27.35 7.24
C THR A 267 -11.10 26.29 8.06
N HIS A 268 -10.44 25.88 9.12
CA HIS A 268 -10.98 25.03 10.18
C HIS A 268 -10.99 25.82 11.48
N TRP A 269 -12.12 25.78 12.20
CA TRP A 269 -12.31 26.54 13.41
C TRP A 269 -12.50 25.65 14.62
N TYR A 270 -11.73 25.98 15.67
CA TYR A 270 -11.84 25.37 16.98
C TYR A 270 -12.00 26.43 18.06
N LYS A 271 -12.44 26.02 19.24
CA LYS A 271 -12.47 26.85 20.43
C LYS A 271 -11.99 26.09 21.65
N ILE A 272 -11.38 26.79 22.57
CA ILE A 272 -11.05 26.31 23.91
C ILE A 272 -11.70 27.18 24.94
N LYS A 273 -12.07 26.60 26.07
CA LYS A 273 -12.60 27.34 27.23
C LYS A 273 -11.56 27.33 28.34
N VAL A 274 -11.03 28.50 28.68
CA VAL A 274 -10.17 28.74 29.82
C VAL A 274 -11.04 29.04 31.03
N LYS A 275 -11.17 28.09 31.95
CA LYS A 275 -12.08 28.22 33.11
C LYS A 275 -11.57 29.16 34.22
N LYS A 276 -10.22 29.23 34.38
CA LYS A 276 -9.53 30.09 35.35
C LYS A 276 -8.33 30.73 34.66
N THR A 277 -8.04 31.98 35.00
CA THR A 277 -6.82 32.67 34.52
C THR A 277 -5.58 31.84 34.87
N GLY A 278 -4.73 31.58 33.91
CA GLY A 278 -3.54 30.77 34.10
C GLY A 278 -2.80 30.45 32.81
N MET A 279 -1.67 29.71 32.96
CA MET A 279 -0.89 29.28 31.81
C MET A 279 -1.74 28.38 30.91
N THR A 280 -1.66 28.65 29.62
CA THR A 280 -2.40 27.93 28.58
C THR A 280 -1.44 27.52 27.49
N TYR A 281 -1.55 26.29 27.02
CA TYR A 281 -0.73 25.74 25.95
C TYR A 281 -1.64 25.15 24.86
N ILE A 282 -1.40 25.58 23.62
CA ILE A 282 -2.05 25.07 22.40
C ILE A 282 -0.92 24.59 21.49
N ASP A 283 -0.83 23.29 21.33
CA ASP A 283 0.17 22.67 20.47
C ASP A 283 -0.45 22.36 19.10
N ILE A 284 0.22 22.78 18.06
CA ILE A 284 -0.12 22.45 16.67
C ILE A 284 1.04 21.65 16.09
N THR A 285 0.79 20.39 15.78
CA THR A 285 1.79 19.48 15.21
C THR A 285 1.37 18.97 13.85
N GLY A 286 2.31 18.86 12.93
CA GLY A 286 2.08 18.29 11.60
C GLY A 286 1.91 16.76 11.65
N LEU A 287 1.06 16.25 10.76
CA LEU A 287 0.79 14.81 10.59
C LEU A 287 1.26 14.35 9.20
N GLY A 288 2.44 14.78 8.77
CA GLY A 288 2.95 14.51 7.42
C GLY A 288 2.53 15.62 6.44
N ASN A 289 3.26 16.72 6.45
CA ASN A 289 2.87 17.93 5.74
C ASN A 289 3.76 18.19 4.52
N LYS A 290 3.12 18.46 3.38
CA LYS A 290 3.77 19.07 2.21
C LYS A 290 3.30 20.52 1.96
N SER A 291 2.24 20.97 2.66
CA SER A 291 1.72 22.31 2.50
C SER A 291 1.69 23.09 3.82
N LYS A 292 1.91 24.41 3.71
CA LYS A 292 1.90 25.31 4.86
C LYS A 292 0.47 25.50 5.40
N ILE A 293 0.37 25.68 6.70
CA ILE A 293 -0.85 26.14 7.36
C ILE A 293 -0.55 27.43 8.12
N SER A 294 -1.52 28.31 8.26
CA SER A 294 -1.46 29.45 9.16
C SER A 294 -2.45 29.29 10.30
N VAL A 295 -2.06 29.74 11.48
CA VAL A 295 -2.87 29.63 12.70
C VAL A 295 -3.02 30.98 13.34
N THR A 296 -4.26 31.34 13.69
CA THR A 296 -4.61 32.55 14.40
C THR A 296 -5.44 32.19 15.62
N VAL A 297 -5.08 32.71 16.79
CA VAL A 297 -5.89 32.58 18.01
C VAL A 297 -6.50 33.93 18.33
N THR A 298 -7.83 34.01 18.31
CA THR A 298 -8.57 35.25 18.59
C THR A 298 -8.78 35.40 20.10
N GLY A 299 -8.57 36.60 20.61
CA GLY A 299 -8.65 36.88 22.06
C GLY A 299 -7.33 36.66 22.81
N ALA A 300 -6.24 36.41 22.08
CA ALA A 300 -4.96 35.95 22.62
C ALA A 300 -3.83 37.00 22.61
N ALA A 301 -4.14 38.28 22.85
CA ALA A 301 -3.15 39.38 22.75
C ALA A 301 -1.86 39.18 23.61
N ARG A 302 -1.87 38.24 24.55
CA ARG A 302 -0.73 37.93 25.43
C ARG A 302 -0.15 36.53 25.22
N LEU A 303 -0.58 35.80 24.18
CA LEU A 303 -0.01 34.49 23.90
C LEU A 303 1.18 34.61 22.93
N LYS A 304 2.24 33.92 23.23
CA LYS A 304 3.50 33.85 22.45
C LYS A 304 3.57 32.55 21.65
N ASN A 305 4.39 32.54 20.61
CA ASN A 305 4.68 31.37 19.82
C ASN A 305 6.07 30.81 20.15
N LYS A 306 6.20 29.50 20.20
CA LYS A 306 7.45 28.78 20.35
C LYS A 306 7.48 27.59 19.42
N THR A 307 8.59 27.39 18.72
CA THR A 307 8.82 26.17 17.93
C THR A 307 8.95 24.97 18.85
N ILE A 308 8.31 23.87 18.46
CA ILE A 308 8.41 22.55 19.11
C ILE A 308 8.70 21.49 18.06
N SER A 309 9.05 20.27 18.47
CA SER A 309 9.24 19.15 17.54
C SER A 309 8.00 18.93 16.66
N LYS A 310 8.18 18.97 15.36
CA LYS A 310 7.15 18.80 14.32
C LYS A 310 6.03 19.85 14.31
N GLY A 311 6.26 21.04 14.87
CA GLY A 311 5.24 22.09 14.90
C GLY A 311 5.58 23.29 15.77
N PHE A 312 4.56 23.89 16.37
CA PHE A 312 4.74 25.03 17.26
C PHE A 312 3.71 25.01 18.40
N ARG A 313 4.05 25.72 19.47
CA ARG A 313 3.22 25.93 20.64
C ARG A 313 2.85 27.40 20.77
N ILE A 314 1.55 27.66 20.95
CA ILE A 314 1.05 28.95 21.38
C ILE A 314 0.84 28.86 22.90
N TYR A 315 1.44 29.75 23.68
CA TYR A 315 1.42 29.68 25.13
C TYR A 315 1.44 31.05 25.79
N GLY A 316 0.97 31.09 27.02
CA GLY A 316 0.98 32.29 27.86
C GLY A 316 -0.09 32.26 28.94
N LYS A 317 -0.11 33.33 29.77
CA LYS A 317 -1.12 33.51 30.79
C LYS A 317 -2.43 34.01 30.15
N ALA A 318 -3.39 33.11 29.95
CA ALA A 318 -4.71 33.42 29.40
C ALA A 318 -5.67 33.79 30.53
N LYS A 319 -6.50 34.82 30.32
CA LYS A 319 -7.63 35.14 31.21
C LYS A 319 -8.77 34.12 31.05
N LYS A 320 -9.65 34.00 32.06
CA LYS A 320 -10.90 33.22 31.93
C LYS A 320 -11.68 33.69 30.71
N GLY A 321 -12.12 32.75 29.85
CA GLY A 321 -12.86 33.08 28.63
C GLY A 321 -12.78 32.03 27.56
N THR A 322 -13.37 32.31 26.40
CA THR A 322 -13.35 31.47 25.23
C THR A 322 -12.37 32.03 24.19
N TYR A 323 -11.47 31.17 23.73
CA TYR A 323 -10.48 31.49 22.70
C TYR A 323 -10.80 30.71 21.45
N TYR A 324 -10.73 31.35 20.28
CA TYR A 324 -11.02 30.73 19.00
C TYR A 324 -9.73 30.51 18.24
N ILE A 325 -9.56 29.31 17.69
CA ILE A 325 -8.39 28.90 16.91
C ILE A 325 -8.84 28.74 15.47
N LYS A 326 -8.33 29.59 14.59
CA LYS A 326 -8.53 29.52 13.14
C LYS A 326 -7.30 28.91 12.51
N ILE A 327 -7.45 27.81 11.82
CA ILE A 327 -6.39 27.20 11.03
C ILE A 327 -6.77 27.33 9.56
N LYS A 328 -5.92 27.96 8.79
CA LYS A 328 -6.11 28.22 7.35
C LYS A 328 -5.12 27.39 6.55
N LYS A 329 -5.56 26.85 5.43
CA LYS A 329 -4.69 26.25 4.43
C LYS A 329 -3.83 27.35 3.79
N GLY A 330 -2.51 27.25 3.90
CA GLY A 330 -1.58 28.30 3.48
C GLY A 330 -1.00 28.13 2.08
N SER A 331 -1.03 26.91 1.52
CA SER A 331 -0.50 26.64 0.18
C SER A 331 -1.23 25.48 -0.49
N LYS A 332 -0.96 25.25 -1.79
CA LYS A 332 -1.45 24.07 -2.52
C LYS A 332 -0.92 22.77 -1.89
N GLY A 333 -1.57 21.63 -2.18
CA GLY A 333 -1.23 20.32 -1.67
C GLY A 333 -2.04 19.91 -0.44
N THR A 334 -1.59 18.88 0.25
CA THR A 334 -2.26 18.36 1.45
C THR A 334 -1.52 18.78 2.72
N SER A 335 -2.24 18.95 3.82
CA SER A 335 -1.68 19.33 5.11
C SER A 335 -2.44 18.70 6.24
N GLY A 336 -1.86 17.67 6.86
CA GLY A 336 -2.39 17.08 8.08
C GLY A 336 -1.84 17.75 9.32
N TYR A 337 -2.69 17.97 10.32
CA TYR A 337 -2.27 18.57 11.59
C TYR A 337 -3.09 18.05 12.77
N GLN A 338 -2.52 18.19 13.93
CA GLN A 338 -3.19 17.98 15.21
C GLN A 338 -3.13 19.26 16.04
N VAL A 339 -4.26 19.65 16.60
CA VAL A 339 -4.35 20.71 17.61
C VAL A 339 -4.63 20.08 18.95
N LYS A 340 -3.80 20.38 19.94
CA LYS A 340 -3.94 19.88 21.31
C LYS A 340 -4.02 21.03 22.29
N TYR A 341 -5.01 21.01 23.16
CA TYR A 341 -5.13 21.93 24.29
C TYR A 341 -4.63 21.24 25.55
N THR A 342 -3.55 21.73 26.15
CA THR A 342 -2.87 21.00 27.22
C THR A 342 -3.15 21.58 28.61
N LYS A 343 -3.20 22.90 28.73
CA LYS A 343 -3.39 23.54 30.03
C LYS A 343 -4.05 24.90 29.88
#